data_82c1e67b39181b5940b8cd8d6d2b9b6a
#
_entry.id   82c1e67b39181b5940b8cd8d6d2b9b6a
#
_cell.length_a   1.000
_cell.length_b   1.000
_cell.length_c   1.000
_cell.angle_alpha   90.00
_cell.angle_beta   90.00
_cell.angle_gamma   90.00
#
_symmetry.space_group_name_H-M   'P 1'
#
loop_
_entity.id
_entity.type
_entity.pdbx_description
1 polymer ?
#
loop_
_entity_poly.entity_id
_entity_poly.type
_entity_poly.pdbx_seq_one_letter_code
_entity_poly.pdbx_strand_id
1 'polypeptide(L)'
;IDFFDREEEGKPLNFLDTTGLLTPKQLKMVESRMKAAREAAGDDVDIIMENHSYPDALGAVQLAKLAEKYNIMAFEEPNTPTTQTVEYIAKYSSVPIANGERLYSRWQYAEYFKKNLLQLAQPDIGNCGGITEVKKISDMAHAYDVGIQVHCAGSPLTTNAALHLECTLPNFLIHEHHTCNRMDTSVGLTKYNLQPENGYFTVPDLPGIGNEFLQEAIDRATLYKVIE
;
A
#
# COMPACT_ATOMS: atom_id res chain seq x y z
N ILE A 1 5.50 6.12 -5.43
CA ILE A 1 5.73 7.23 -6.39
C ILE A 1 4.48 7.32 -7.26
N ASP A 2 3.76 8.44 -7.19
CA ASP A 2 2.67 8.75 -8.10
C ASP A 2 3.27 9.14 -9.46
N PHE A 3 3.11 8.28 -10.46
CA PHE A 3 3.74 8.48 -11.77
C PHE A 3 2.94 9.34 -12.73
N PHE A 4 1.72 9.67 -12.36
CA PHE A 4 0.89 10.53 -13.19
C PHE A 4 0.88 11.95 -12.64
N ASP A 5 1.32 12.93 -13.44
CA ASP A 5 1.14 14.34 -13.09
C ASP A 5 -0.36 14.65 -13.05
N ARG A 6 -0.83 14.99 -11.87
CA ARG A 6 -2.22 15.41 -11.68
C ARG A 6 -2.52 16.77 -12.30
N GLU A 7 -1.49 17.45 -12.81
CA GLU A 7 -1.59 18.79 -13.41
C GLU A 7 -0.75 18.91 -14.69
N GLU A 8 -1.05 18.14 -15.72
CA GLU A 8 -0.59 18.52 -17.05
C GLU A 8 -1.47 19.68 -17.53
N GLU A 9 -0.92 20.90 -17.60
CA GLU A 9 -1.57 22.12 -18.09
C GLU A 9 -2.81 22.60 -17.29
N GLY A 10 -2.82 22.42 -15.96
CA GLY A 10 -3.91 22.87 -15.10
C GLY A 10 -5.22 22.07 -15.24
N LYS A 11 -5.17 20.90 -15.86
CA LYS A 11 -6.30 19.98 -15.91
C LYS A 11 -6.11 18.87 -14.89
N PRO A 12 -7.11 18.60 -14.01
CA PRO A 12 -7.07 17.43 -13.16
C PRO A 12 -6.99 16.17 -14.04
N LEU A 13 -6.18 15.19 -13.64
CA LEU A 13 -6.14 13.89 -14.30
C LEU A 13 -7.55 13.31 -14.35
N ASN A 14 -8.02 13.05 -15.56
CA ASN A 14 -9.27 12.31 -15.74
C ASN A 14 -8.92 10.82 -15.63
N PHE A 15 -9.66 10.07 -14.83
CA PHE A 15 -9.55 8.62 -14.72
C PHE A 15 -9.53 7.91 -16.10
N LEU A 16 -10.21 8.49 -17.09
CA LEU A 16 -10.24 7.98 -18.46
C LEU A 16 -8.90 8.13 -19.20
N ASP A 17 -7.99 9.01 -18.75
CA ASP A 17 -6.70 9.23 -19.41
C ASP A 17 -5.71 8.07 -19.17
N THR A 18 -6.05 7.14 -18.28
CA THR A 18 -5.25 5.93 -17.99
C THR A 18 -5.85 4.66 -18.60
N THR A 19 -6.89 4.80 -19.42
CA THR A 19 -7.55 3.68 -20.09
C THR A 19 -6.77 3.27 -21.34
N GLY A 20 -6.53 1.97 -21.51
CA GLY A 20 -5.84 1.40 -22.66
C GLY A 20 -4.31 1.53 -22.58
N LEU A 21 -3.68 1.65 -23.74
CA LEU A 21 -2.23 1.77 -23.83
C LEU A 21 -1.77 3.19 -23.47
N LEU A 22 -0.73 3.27 -22.66
CA LEU A 22 -0.05 4.53 -22.36
C LEU A 22 0.65 5.06 -23.61
N THR A 23 0.61 6.37 -23.78
CA THR A 23 1.28 7.05 -24.89
C THR A 23 2.80 7.02 -24.71
N PRO A 24 3.57 7.19 -25.81
CA PRO A 24 5.03 7.32 -25.72
C PRO A 24 5.48 8.47 -24.80
N LYS A 25 4.71 9.56 -24.70
CA LYS A 25 5.00 10.69 -23.82
C LYS A 25 4.87 10.28 -22.35
N GLN A 26 3.78 9.59 -21.98
CA GLN A 26 3.56 9.07 -20.63
C GLN A 26 4.63 8.06 -20.23
N LEU A 27 4.97 7.11 -21.11
CA LEU A 27 6.02 6.14 -20.83
C LEU A 27 7.39 6.78 -20.62
N LYS A 28 7.76 7.79 -21.44
CA LYS A 28 9.01 8.53 -21.23
C LYS A 28 9.03 9.29 -19.90
N MET A 29 7.91 9.88 -19.50
CA MET A 29 7.78 10.57 -18.22
C MET A 29 7.98 9.59 -17.07
N VAL A 30 7.30 8.45 -17.07
CA VAL A 30 7.45 7.40 -16.05
C VAL A 30 8.89 6.89 -16.01
N GLU A 31 9.49 6.60 -17.18
CA GLU A 31 10.88 6.14 -17.27
C GLU A 31 11.86 7.15 -16.66
N SER A 32 11.68 8.45 -16.95
CA SER A 32 12.53 9.50 -16.39
C SER A 32 12.44 9.58 -14.86
N ARG A 33 11.25 9.40 -14.29
CA ARG A 33 11.02 9.39 -12.85
C ARG A 33 11.61 8.15 -12.18
N MET A 34 11.40 6.97 -12.77
CA MET A 34 11.99 5.73 -12.30
C MET A 34 13.52 5.80 -12.27
N LYS A 35 14.10 6.32 -13.36
CA LYS A 35 15.54 6.53 -13.46
C LYS A 35 16.04 7.46 -12.37
N ALA A 36 15.41 8.64 -12.21
CA ALA A 36 15.80 9.59 -11.18
C ALA A 36 15.67 9.04 -9.76
N ALA A 37 14.60 8.26 -9.49
CA ALA A 37 14.41 7.61 -8.19
C ALA A 37 15.52 6.59 -7.91
N ARG A 38 15.87 5.74 -8.88
CA ARG A 38 16.95 4.75 -8.72
C ARG A 38 18.31 5.43 -8.57
N GLU A 39 18.61 6.47 -9.36
CA GLU A 39 19.86 7.23 -9.25
C GLU A 39 19.99 7.92 -7.88
N ALA A 40 18.89 8.44 -7.34
CA ALA A 40 18.89 9.09 -6.02
C ALA A 40 18.97 8.09 -4.86
N ALA A 41 18.30 6.95 -4.96
CA ALA A 41 18.30 5.91 -3.92
C ALA A 41 19.60 5.10 -3.88
N GLY A 42 20.29 4.97 -5.02
CA GLY A 42 21.41 4.04 -5.17
C GLY A 42 20.93 2.60 -5.35
N ASP A 43 21.87 1.66 -5.45
CA ASP A 43 21.55 0.26 -5.75
C ASP A 43 21.12 -0.54 -4.52
N ASP A 44 21.42 -0.06 -3.32
CA ASP A 44 21.20 -0.77 -2.05
C ASP A 44 19.83 -0.47 -1.41
N VAL A 45 18.99 0.36 -2.03
CA VAL A 45 17.66 0.73 -1.52
C VAL A 45 16.58 0.11 -2.39
N ASP A 46 15.69 -0.65 -1.77
CA ASP A 46 14.52 -1.19 -2.44
C ASP A 46 13.53 -0.08 -2.83
N ILE A 47 12.91 -0.23 -4.00
CA ILE A 47 11.90 0.70 -4.49
C ILE A 47 10.62 -0.07 -4.77
N ILE A 48 9.52 0.38 -4.19
CA ILE A 48 8.17 -0.03 -4.57
C ILE A 48 7.63 1.01 -5.56
N MET A 49 7.17 0.54 -6.72
CA MET A 49 6.46 1.36 -7.69
C MET A 49 4.96 1.22 -7.42
N GLU A 50 4.31 2.31 -7.04
CA GLU A 50 2.88 2.33 -6.81
C GLU A 50 2.14 3.03 -7.95
N ASN A 51 1.01 2.44 -8.37
CA ASN A 51 0.11 3.00 -9.39
C ASN A 51 -1.29 3.34 -8.86
N HIS A 52 -1.57 3.05 -7.60
CA HIS A 52 -2.84 3.38 -6.95
C HIS A 52 -4.08 2.93 -7.75
N SER A 53 -3.99 1.75 -8.39
CA SER A 53 -5.04 1.13 -9.22
C SER A 53 -5.50 1.92 -10.46
N TYR A 54 -4.80 2.98 -10.86
CA TYR A 54 -5.26 3.87 -11.94
C TYR A 54 -5.20 3.27 -13.36
N PRO A 55 -4.12 2.58 -13.80
CA PRO A 55 -4.06 2.04 -15.15
C PRO A 55 -5.00 0.85 -15.33
N ASP A 56 -5.41 0.60 -16.57
CA ASP A 56 -5.94 -0.70 -16.89
C ASP A 56 -4.83 -1.76 -17.08
N ALA A 57 -5.21 -3.02 -17.29
CA ALA A 57 -4.24 -4.11 -17.36
C ALA A 57 -3.23 -3.97 -18.51
N LEU A 58 -3.59 -3.32 -19.62
CA LEU A 58 -2.67 -3.09 -20.76
C LEU A 58 -1.60 -2.05 -20.39
N GLY A 59 -2.02 -0.92 -19.82
CA GLY A 59 -1.11 0.11 -19.32
C GLY A 59 -0.23 -0.41 -18.18
N ALA A 60 -0.80 -1.20 -17.28
CA ALA A 60 -0.06 -1.83 -16.19
C ALA A 60 1.05 -2.76 -16.70
N VAL A 61 0.81 -3.57 -17.74
CA VAL A 61 1.86 -4.40 -18.37
C VAL A 61 2.97 -3.54 -18.97
N GLN A 62 2.65 -2.41 -19.62
CA GLN A 62 3.67 -1.50 -20.14
C GLN A 62 4.55 -0.93 -19.01
N LEU A 63 3.93 -0.51 -17.91
CA LEU A 63 4.63 0.02 -16.73
C LEU A 63 5.46 -1.05 -16.02
N ALA A 64 4.93 -2.26 -15.86
CA ALA A 64 5.67 -3.36 -15.27
C ALA A 64 6.94 -3.70 -16.07
N LYS A 65 6.84 -3.80 -17.40
CA LYS A 65 8.01 -4.00 -18.28
C LYS A 65 9.03 -2.86 -18.22
N LEU A 66 8.58 -1.65 -17.96
CA LEU A 66 9.46 -0.52 -17.75
C LEU A 66 10.16 -0.66 -16.39
N ALA A 67 9.43 -1.02 -15.34
CA ALA A 67 9.91 -1.21 -13.98
C ALA A 67 11.00 -2.30 -13.89
N GLU A 68 10.90 -3.37 -14.68
CA GLU A 68 11.93 -4.43 -14.77
C GLU A 68 13.34 -3.89 -14.99
N LYS A 69 13.49 -2.77 -15.70
CA LYS A 69 14.79 -2.15 -16.00
C LYS A 69 15.47 -1.52 -14.76
N TYR A 70 14.71 -1.28 -13.69
CA TYR A 70 15.14 -0.50 -12.53
C TYR A 70 15.22 -1.30 -11.23
N ASN A 71 15.21 -2.63 -11.32
CA ASN A 71 15.27 -3.52 -10.17
C ASN A 71 14.29 -3.14 -9.06
N ILE A 72 13.01 -3.10 -9.40
CA ILE A 72 11.92 -2.75 -8.49
C ILE A 72 11.60 -3.96 -7.62
N MET A 73 11.48 -3.75 -6.31
CA MET A 73 11.12 -4.78 -5.34
C MET A 73 9.70 -5.30 -5.55
N ALA A 74 8.76 -4.39 -5.77
CA ALA A 74 7.37 -4.74 -6.03
C ALA A 74 6.65 -3.66 -6.85
N PHE A 75 5.65 -4.09 -7.60
CA PHE A 75 4.72 -3.24 -8.32
C PHE A 75 3.38 -3.25 -7.57
N GLU A 76 3.14 -2.18 -6.84
CA GLU A 76 1.96 -2.01 -5.99
C GLU A 76 0.79 -1.47 -6.78
N GLU A 77 -0.38 -2.05 -6.53
CA GLU A 77 -1.65 -1.66 -7.15
C GLU A 77 -1.53 -1.38 -8.66
N PRO A 78 -1.01 -2.34 -9.45
CA PRO A 78 -0.78 -2.14 -10.87
C PRO A 78 -2.03 -1.72 -11.63
N ASN A 79 -3.21 -2.17 -11.16
CA ASN A 79 -4.54 -1.82 -11.68
C ASN A 79 -5.61 -2.12 -10.62
N THR A 80 -6.89 -1.80 -10.92
CA THR A 80 -8.03 -2.23 -10.08
C THR A 80 -7.99 -3.74 -9.87
N PRO A 81 -7.89 -4.25 -8.62
CA PRO A 81 -7.55 -5.63 -8.36
C PRO A 81 -8.74 -6.56 -8.62
N THR A 82 -8.65 -7.29 -9.74
CA THR A 82 -9.43 -8.50 -10.00
C THR A 82 -8.48 -9.64 -10.31
N THR A 83 -8.84 -10.88 -9.98
CA THR A 83 -7.95 -12.02 -10.25
C THR A 83 -7.60 -12.15 -11.74
N GLN A 84 -8.52 -11.80 -12.63
CA GLN A 84 -8.33 -11.88 -14.09
C GLN A 84 -7.30 -10.86 -14.58
N THR A 85 -7.41 -9.61 -14.14
CA THR A 85 -6.49 -8.54 -14.58
C THR A 85 -5.11 -8.70 -13.97
N VAL A 86 -5.02 -9.07 -12.70
CA VAL A 86 -3.73 -9.35 -12.05
C VAL A 86 -3.05 -10.58 -12.66
N GLU A 87 -3.79 -11.65 -12.98
CA GLU A 87 -3.27 -12.82 -13.71
C GLU A 87 -2.72 -12.44 -15.09
N TYR A 88 -3.42 -11.54 -15.79
CA TYR A 88 -2.92 -11.02 -17.06
C TYR A 88 -1.60 -10.26 -16.90
N ILE A 89 -1.49 -9.38 -15.91
CA ILE A 89 -0.28 -8.60 -15.66
C ILE A 89 0.88 -9.54 -15.25
N ALA A 90 0.65 -10.46 -14.31
CA ALA A 90 1.63 -11.42 -13.85
C ALA A 90 2.17 -12.33 -14.97
N LYS A 91 1.35 -12.62 -15.96
CA LYS A 91 1.78 -13.41 -17.14
C LYS A 91 2.83 -12.68 -18.00
N TYR A 92 2.80 -11.36 -18.04
CA TYR A 92 3.63 -10.55 -18.93
C TYR A 92 4.71 -9.74 -18.23
N SER A 93 4.84 -9.87 -16.92
CA SER A 93 5.87 -9.21 -16.12
C SER A 93 6.49 -10.15 -15.11
N SER A 94 7.79 -9.96 -14.85
CA SER A 94 8.54 -10.64 -13.80
C SER A 94 8.61 -9.84 -12.50
N VAL A 95 8.13 -8.60 -12.48
CA VAL A 95 8.12 -7.77 -11.26
C VAL A 95 7.13 -8.35 -10.27
N PRO A 96 7.53 -8.59 -9.00
CA PRO A 96 6.61 -9.03 -7.95
C PRO A 96 5.43 -8.06 -7.81
N ILE A 97 4.23 -8.60 -7.63
CA ILE A 97 3.01 -7.80 -7.49
C ILE A 97 2.66 -7.66 -6.01
N ALA A 98 2.40 -6.41 -5.60
CA ALA A 98 1.84 -6.05 -4.31
C ALA A 98 0.41 -5.54 -4.48
N ASN A 99 -0.51 -6.03 -3.64
CA ASN A 99 -1.90 -5.57 -3.61
C ASN A 99 -2.52 -5.85 -2.25
N GLY A 100 -3.52 -5.06 -1.85
CA GLY A 100 -4.23 -5.41 -0.64
C GLY A 100 -5.18 -4.35 -0.09
N GLU A 101 -4.89 -3.09 -0.19
CA GLU A 101 -5.74 -2.03 0.38
C GLU A 101 -7.18 -2.03 -0.14
N ARG A 102 -7.40 -2.57 -1.35
CA ARG A 102 -8.70 -2.73 -2.00
C ARG A 102 -9.21 -4.16 -2.02
N LEU A 103 -8.58 -5.07 -1.25
CA LEU A 103 -9.04 -6.44 -1.05
C LEU A 103 -9.60 -6.60 0.35
N TYR A 104 -10.80 -7.16 0.45
CA TYR A 104 -11.52 -7.30 1.71
C TYR A 104 -11.73 -8.77 2.04
N SER A 105 -11.45 -9.14 3.27
CA SER A 105 -11.61 -10.48 3.78
C SER A 105 -10.68 -11.56 3.20
N ARG A 106 -10.42 -12.58 4.01
CA ARG A 106 -9.59 -13.75 3.65
C ARG A 106 -10.06 -14.52 2.42
N TRP A 107 -11.35 -14.48 2.11
CA TRP A 107 -11.89 -15.21 0.95
C TRP A 107 -11.47 -14.59 -0.37
N GLN A 108 -11.38 -13.26 -0.46
CA GLN A 108 -10.81 -12.61 -1.64
C GLN A 108 -9.32 -12.93 -1.76
N TYR A 109 -8.54 -12.75 -0.69
CA TYR A 109 -7.11 -13.05 -0.69
C TYR A 109 -6.80 -14.50 -1.06
N ALA A 110 -7.63 -15.46 -0.63
CA ALA A 110 -7.43 -16.87 -0.94
C ALA A 110 -7.37 -17.15 -2.45
N GLU A 111 -8.15 -16.44 -3.26
CA GLU A 111 -8.15 -16.62 -4.71
C GLU A 111 -6.86 -16.10 -5.36
N TYR A 112 -6.28 -15.04 -4.80
CA TYR A 112 -4.98 -14.52 -5.24
C TYR A 112 -3.83 -15.44 -4.84
N PHE A 113 -3.82 -15.93 -3.62
CA PHE A 113 -2.78 -16.83 -3.12
C PHE A 113 -2.77 -18.17 -3.87
N LYS A 114 -3.93 -18.79 -4.05
CA LYS A 114 -4.07 -20.05 -4.81
C LYS A 114 -3.51 -19.96 -6.23
N LYS A 115 -3.57 -18.80 -6.86
CA LYS A 115 -3.09 -18.55 -8.21
C LYS A 115 -1.69 -17.96 -8.25
N ASN A 116 -1.05 -17.77 -7.10
CA ASN A 116 0.27 -17.11 -6.97
C ASN A 116 0.32 -15.73 -7.66
N LEU A 117 -0.70 -14.90 -7.43
CA LEU A 117 -0.83 -13.60 -8.07
C LEU A 117 -0.25 -12.45 -7.24
N LEU A 118 0.06 -12.69 -5.97
CA LEU A 118 0.68 -11.70 -5.07
C LEU A 118 1.94 -12.30 -4.47
N GLN A 119 3.00 -11.51 -4.44
CA GLN A 119 4.23 -11.81 -3.71
C GLN A 119 4.35 -10.95 -2.45
N LEU A 120 3.61 -9.84 -2.40
CA LEU A 120 3.45 -8.99 -1.23
C LEU A 120 1.96 -8.68 -1.05
N ALA A 121 1.41 -9.05 0.08
CA ALA A 121 0.02 -8.75 0.43
C ALA A 121 -0.03 -7.55 1.39
N GLN A 122 -0.93 -6.60 1.10
CA GLN A 122 -1.03 -5.32 1.79
C GLN A 122 -2.44 -5.10 2.37
N PRO A 123 -2.88 -5.98 3.31
CA PRO A 123 -4.19 -5.82 3.92
C PRO A 123 -4.23 -4.58 4.82
N ASP A 124 -5.32 -3.83 4.76
CA ASP A 124 -5.58 -2.69 5.64
C ASP A 124 -6.46 -3.11 6.82
N ILE A 125 -6.01 -2.85 8.05
CA ILE A 125 -6.74 -3.21 9.27
C ILE A 125 -8.09 -2.49 9.35
N GLY A 126 -8.16 -1.25 8.87
CA GLY A 126 -9.40 -0.46 8.88
C GLY A 126 -10.44 -0.93 7.88
N ASN A 127 -10.01 -1.56 6.78
CA ASN A 127 -10.86 -1.91 5.65
C ASN A 127 -11.27 -3.39 5.62
N CYS A 128 -10.35 -4.30 5.95
CA CYS A 128 -10.57 -5.73 5.68
C CYS A 128 -11.14 -6.53 6.86
N GLY A 129 -11.52 -5.88 7.97
CA GLY A 129 -12.21 -6.55 9.08
C GLY A 129 -11.42 -6.61 10.40
N GLY A 130 -10.45 -5.70 10.57
CA GLY A 130 -9.71 -5.52 11.82
C GLY A 130 -8.54 -6.47 12.02
N ILE A 131 -7.88 -6.36 13.17
CA ILE A 131 -6.68 -7.12 13.53
C ILE A 131 -6.84 -8.63 13.33
N THR A 132 -7.97 -9.18 13.77
CA THR A 132 -8.24 -10.63 13.68
C THR A 132 -8.31 -11.12 12.23
N GLU A 133 -8.92 -10.35 11.35
CA GLU A 133 -9.03 -10.74 9.94
C GLU A 133 -7.69 -10.61 9.24
N VAL A 134 -6.95 -9.51 9.47
CA VAL A 134 -5.60 -9.34 8.89
C VAL A 134 -4.65 -10.44 9.37
N LYS A 135 -4.73 -10.84 10.66
CA LYS A 135 -3.94 -11.98 11.16
C LYS A 135 -4.22 -13.27 10.39
N LYS A 136 -5.51 -13.57 10.13
CA LYS A 136 -5.90 -14.76 9.36
C LYS A 136 -5.45 -14.70 7.90
N ILE A 137 -5.51 -13.51 7.28
CA ILE A 137 -4.99 -13.27 5.93
C ILE A 137 -3.48 -13.52 5.92
N SER A 138 -2.76 -12.98 6.89
CA SER A 138 -1.31 -13.09 7.01
C SER A 138 -0.83 -14.52 7.26
N ASP A 139 -1.53 -15.27 8.11
CA ASP A 139 -1.23 -16.69 8.35
C ASP A 139 -1.46 -17.54 7.09
N MET A 140 -2.52 -17.22 6.34
CA MET A 140 -2.76 -17.88 5.06
C MET A 140 -1.70 -17.49 4.03
N ALA A 141 -1.31 -16.20 3.93
CA ALA A 141 -0.25 -15.71 3.06
C ALA A 141 1.08 -16.42 3.32
N HIS A 142 1.42 -16.64 4.59
CA HIS A 142 2.62 -17.38 4.99
C HIS A 142 2.66 -18.81 4.45
N ALA A 143 1.51 -19.48 4.37
CA ALA A 143 1.43 -20.84 3.79
C ALA A 143 1.66 -20.87 2.26
N TYR A 144 1.66 -19.70 1.60
CA TYR A 144 1.93 -19.53 0.17
C TYR A 144 3.23 -18.75 -0.12
N ASP A 145 4.10 -18.59 0.87
CA ASP A 145 5.35 -17.82 0.78
C ASP A 145 5.15 -16.34 0.36
N VAL A 146 4.01 -15.74 0.76
CA VAL A 146 3.69 -14.34 0.47
C VAL A 146 4.08 -13.47 1.67
N GLY A 147 4.87 -12.42 1.42
CA GLY A 147 5.22 -11.40 2.42
C GLY A 147 4.04 -10.51 2.81
N ILE A 148 4.13 -9.89 3.98
CA ILE A 148 3.13 -8.93 4.47
C ILE A 148 3.75 -7.55 4.68
N GLN A 149 3.11 -6.56 4.11
CA GLN A 149 3.21 -5.14 4.44
C GLN A 149 1.78 -4.66 4.73
N VAL A 150 1.46 -4.34 5.96
CA VAL A 150 0.12 -3.84 6.28
C VAL A 150 -0.05 -2.44 5.69
N HIS A 151 -1.07 -2.25 4.83
CA HIS A 151 -1.42 -0.91 4.33
C HIS A 151 -1.80 0.01 5.48
N CYS A 152 -1.18 1.18 5.56
CA CYS A 152 -1.31 2.07 6.70
C CYS A 152 -1.33 3.55 6.31
N ALA A 153 -2.39 3.98 5.62
CA ALA A 153 -2.65 5.37 5.23
C ALA A 153 -3.79 6.02 6.04
N GLY A 154 -4.10 5.47 7.20
CA GLY A 154 -5.20 5.89 8.06
C GLY A 154 -4.79 6.80 9.23
N SER A 155 -5.58 6.76 10.30
CA SER A 155 -5.29 7.49 11.53
C SER A 155 -4.12 6.87 12.30
N PRO A 156 -3.52 7.58 13.27
CA PRO A 156 -2.52 6.99 14.16
C PRO A 156 -2.98 5.74 14.91
N LEU A 157 -4.30 5.57 15.13
CA LEU A 157 -4.84 4.34 15.73
C LEU A 157 -4.65 3.13 14.82
N THR A 158 -4.77 3.32 13.50
CA THR A 158 -4.49 2.26 12.52
C THR A 158 -3.02 1.87 12.55
N THR A 159 -2.12 2.87 12.61
CA THR A 159 -0.67 2.62 12.77
C THR A 159 -0.38 1.80 14.02
N ASN A 160 -0.95 2.20 15.18
CA ASN A 160 -0.75 1.45 16.42
C ASN A 160 -1.25 0.01 16.32
N ALA A 161 -2.44 -0.19 15.76
CA ALA A 161 -2.99 -1.53 15.56
C ALA A 161 -2.14 -2.38 14.61
N ALA A 162 -1.60 -1.77 13.53
CA ALA A 162 -0.71 -2.43 12.58
C ALA A 162 0.58 -2.88 13.26
N LEU A 163 1.26 -2.03 14.04
CA LEU A 163 2.50 -2.35 14.74
C LEU A 163 2.34 -3.55 15.69
N HIS A 164 1.24 -3.60 16.45
CA HIS A 164 0.96 -4.75 17.32
C HIS A 164 0.74 -6.05 16.54
N LEU A 165 0.05 -5.98 15.42
CA LEU A 165 -0.18 -7.14 14.57
C LEU A 165 1.13 -7.62 13.92
N GLU A 166 1.89 -6.71 13.32
CA GLU A 166 3.13 -6.98 12.56
C GLU A 166 4.16 -7.72 13.41
N CYS A 167 4.27 -7.41 14.70
CA CYS A 167 5.13 -8.14 15.65
C CYS A 167 4.78 -9.62 15.80
N THR A 168 3.60 -10.06 15.37
CA THR A 168 3.13 -11.44 15.47
C THR A 168 3.27 -12.21 14.15
N LEU A 169 3.76 -11.57 13.09
CA LEU A 169 3.78 -12.13 11.74
C LEU A 169 5.17 -12.66 11.37
N PRO A 170 5.33 -13.98 11.14
CA PRO A 170 6.60 -14.54 10.72
C PRO A 170 7.00 -14.13 9.29
N ASN A 171 6.04 -13.74 8.47
CA ASN A 171 6.20 -13.26 7.10
C ASN A 171 6.06 -11.74 6.95
N PHE A 172 6.22 -10.98 8.05
CA PHE A 172 6.32 -9.53 8.03
C PHE A 172 7.54 -9.10 7.22
N LEU A 173 7.36 -8.17 6.28
CA LEU A 173 8.43 -7.64 5.45
C LEU A 173 8.82 -6.23 5.90
N ILE A 174 7.87 -5.30 5.88
CA ILE A 174 8.09 -3.90 6.22
C ILE A 174 6.78 -3.25 6.67
N HIS A 175 6.86 -2.22 7.53
CA HIS A 175 5.72 -1.37 7.89
C HIS A 175 5.56 -0.24 6.88
N GLU A 176 4.35 0.01 6.44
CA GLU A 176 4.05 1.19 5.62
C GLU A 176 3.86 2.43 6.49
N HIS A 177 4.60 3.48 6.18
CA HIS A 177 4.48 4.78 6.84
C HIS A 177 4.25 5.88 5.83
N HIS A 178 3.00 6.15 5.54
CA HIS A 178 2.57 7.13 4.55
C HIS A 178 2.84 8.57 5.02
N THR A 179 3.06 9.49 4.07
CA THR A 179 3.30 10.92 4.37
C THR A 179 2.19 11.53 5.22
N CYS A 180 0.92 11.14 5.00
CA CYS A 180 -0.23 11.63 5.78
C CYS A 180 -0.11 11.31 7.28
N ASN A 181 0.58 10.23 7.65
CA ASN A 181 0.77 9.82 9.05
C ASN A 181 1.72 10.75 9.82
N ARG A 182 2.41 11.66 9.11
CA ARG A 182 3.33 12.66 9.66
C ARG A 182 2.74 14.08 9.71
N MET A 183 1.59 14.29 9.08
CA MET A 183 0.94 15.59 9.03
C MET A 183 0.35 15.96 10.41
N ASP A 184 0.37 17.24 10.77
CA ASP A 184 -0.21 17.75 12.01
C ASP A 184 -1.70 17.40 12.16
N THR A 185 -2.41 17.33 11.03
CA THR A 185 -3.82 16.90 10.97
C THR A 185 -4.03 15.45 11.39
N SER A 186 -3.03 14.60 11.25
CA SER A 186 -3.07 13.20 11.70
C SER A 186 -2.51 13.05 13.11
N VAL A 187 -1.29 13.54 13.35
CA VAL A 187 -0.62 13.38 14.66
C VAL A 187 -1.36 14.08 15.79
N GLY A 188 -2.06 15.16 15.50
CA GLY A 188 -2.90 15.89 16.46
C GLY A 188 -4.23 15.23 16.81
N LEU A 189 -4.53 14.05 16.28
CA LEU A 189 -5.78 13.33 16.60
C LEU A 189 -5.67 12.48 17.85
N THR A 190 -4.46 12.06 18.23
CA THR A 190 -4.25 11.06 19.27
C THR A 190 -3.29 11.54 20.35
N LYS A 191 -3.36 10.87 21.49
CA LYS A 191 -2.60 11.22 22.68
C LYS A 191 -1.09 11.01 22.52
N TYR A 192 -0.70 9.99 21.78
CA TYR A 192 0.69 9.66 21.55
C TYR A 192 1.01 9.76 20.05
N ASN A 193 2.07 10.52 19.73
CA ASN A 193 2.59 10.64 18.37
C ASN A 193 3.72 9.62 18.19
N LEU A 194 3.38 8.45 17.64
CA LEU A 194 4.35 7.43 17.29
C LEU A 194 4.92 7.73 15.90
N GLN A 195 6.24 7.97 15.88
CA GLN A 195 7.00 8.14 14.65
C GLN A 195 8.21 7.21 14.65
N PRO A 196 8.71 6.80 13.48
CA PRO A 196 9.89 5.96 13.40
C PRO A 196 11.15 6.74 13.80
N GLU A 197 12.03 6.07 14.53
CA GLU A 197 13.36 6.58 14.88
C GLU A 197 14.43 5.68 14.23
N ASN A 198 15.33 6.27 13.46
CA ASN A 198 16.40 5.54 12.74
C ASN A 198 15.89 4.38 11.88
N GLY A 199 14.70 4.52 11.28
CA GLY A 199 14.09 3.50 10.43
C GLY A 199 13.28 2.43 11.19
N TYR A 200 13.08 2.56 12.51
CA TYR A 200 12.37 1.60 13.33
C TYR A 200 11.23 2.23 14.10
N PHE A 201 10.12 1.51 14.23
CA PHE A 201 9.08 1.79 15.20
C PHE A 201 9.29 1.00 16.49
N THR A 202 9.03 1.63 17.62
CA THR A 202 8.87 0.94 18.90
C THR A 202 7.40 0.65 19.14
N VAL A 203 7.04 -0.62 19.30
CA VAL A 203 5.66 -1.00 19.62
C VAL A 203 5.34 -0.54 21.04
N PRO A 204 4.25 0.21 21.26
CA PRO A 204 3.93 0.77 22.58
C PRO A 204 3.51 -0.33 23.56
N ASP A 205 4.10 -0.32 24.74
CA ASP A 205 3.71 -1.18 25.87
C ASP A 205 2.69 -0.45 26.77
N LEU A 206 1.51 -0.20 26.21
CA LEU A 206 0.40 0.50 26.85
C LEU A 206 -0.90 -0.29 26.68
N PRO A 207 -1.92 -0.07 27.53
CA PRO A 207 -3.20 -0.78 27.42
C PRO A 207 -3.86 -0.64 26.04
N GLY A 208 -4.55 -1.69 25.61
CA GLY A 208 -5.22 -1.76 24.31
C GLY A 208 -4.23 -1.76 23.15
N ILE A 209 -4.44 -0.90 22.16
CA ILE A 209 -3.51 -0.68 21.04
C ILE A 209 -2.43 0.36 21.37
N GLY A 210 -2.35 0.81 22.60
CA GLY A 210 -1.35 1.79 23.05
C GLY A 210 -1.61 3.22 22.62
N ASN A 211 -2.83 3.57 22.19
CA ASN A 211 -3.19 4.94 21.83
C ASN A 211 -4.70 5.17 21.94
N GLU A 212 -5.10 6.43 22.04
CA GLU A 212 -6.50 6.87 22.13
C GLU A 212 -6.67 8.24 21.45
N PHE A 213 -7.89 8.55 21.00
CA PHE A 213 -8.18 9.87 20.49
C PHE A 213 -8.11 10.93 21.62
N LEU A 214 -7.61 12.11 21.28
CA LEU A 214 -7.75 13.28 22.11
C LEU A 214 -9.22 13.72 22.19
N GLN A 215 -9.67 14.15 23.38
CA GLN A 215 -11.04 14.64 23.56
C GLN A 215 -11.34 15.83 22.62
N GLU A 216 -10.37 16.73 22.44
CA GLU A 216 -10.48 17.85 21.50
C GLU A 216 -10.68 17.40 20.03
N ALA A 217 -10.12 16.28 19.63
CA ALA A 217 -10.33 15.72 18.29
C ALA A 217 -11.76 15.18 18.14
N ILE A 218 -12.26 14.54 19.19
CA ILE A 218 -13.65 14.06 19.25
C ILE A 218 -14.63 15.24 19.21
N ASP A 219 -14.39 16.27 19.99
CA ASP A 219 -15.25 17.47 20.09
C ASP A 219 -15.34 18.25 18.77
N ARG A 220 -14.28 18.18 17.96
CA ARG A 220 -14.24 18.80 16.61
C ARG A 220 -14.84 17.93 15.51
N ALA A 221 -15.14 16.67 15.79
CA ALA A 221 -15.70 15.77 14.79
C ALA A 221 -17.09 16.23 14.33
N THR A 222 -17.31 16.25 13.02
CA THR A 222 -18.63 16.62 12.44
C THR A 222 -19.66 15.51 12.62
N LEU A 223 -19.23 14.29 12.83
CA LEU A 223 -20.05 13.12 13.13
C LEU A 223 -19.32 12.25 14.16
N TYR A 224 -19.99 11.97 15.27
CA TYR A 224 -19.55 11.01 16.28
C TYR A 224 -20.68 10.01 16.53
N LYS A 225 -20.37 8.71 16.36
CA LYS A 225 -21.33 7.63 16.63
C LYS A 225 -20.62 6.47 17.32
N VAL A 226 -21.08 6.11 18.52
CA VAL A 226 -20.70 4.86 19.16
C VAL A 226 -21.66 3.76 18.68
N ILE A 227 -21.12 2.65 18.24
CA ILE A 227 -21.88 1.42 17.93
C ILE A 227 -21.69 0.49 19.11
N GLU A 228 -22.79 0.26 19.85
CA GLU A 228 -22.85 -0.69 20.96
C GLU A 228 -22.99 -2.13 20.47
#